data_f75c48487df00491a71c830d6090392b
#
_entry.id   f75c48487df00491a71c830d6090392b
#
_cell.length_a   1.000
_cell.length_b   1.000
_cell.length_c   1.000
_cell.angle_alpha   90.00
_cell.angle_beta   90.00
_cell.angle_gamma   90.00
#
_symmetry.space_group_name_H-M   'P 1'
#
loop_
_entity.id
_entity.type
_entity.pdbx_description
1 polymer ?
#
loop_
_entity_poly.entity_id
_entity_poly.type
_entity_poly.pdbx_seq_one_letter_code
_entity_poly.pdbx_strand_id
1 'polypeptide(L)'
;MSTAGGLPRAVERARAAHCDTLQVYTRSSRQWRARPLPDGEIAEFRRLSEELDVRPVIAHASYLINLASPDDTLRRRSGAALGDELDRAETLGLLGVVLHPGSYTTTTEEEGLARKIGRAHV
;
A
#
# COMPACT_ATOMS: atom_id res chain seq x y z
N MET A 1 -4.53 -6.92 -8.68
CA MET A 1 -4.65 -8.42 -8.64
C MET A 1 -5.23 -8.84 -7.30
N SER A 2 -6.17 -9.76 -7.32
CA SER A 2 -6.82 -10.23 -6.09
C SER A 2 -5.84 -10.93 -5.15
N THR A 3 -5.95 -10.62 -3.87
CA THR A 3 -5.17 -11.24 -2.80
C THR A 3 -5.98 -12.27 -1.99
N ALA A 4 -7.14 -12.67 -2.51
CA ALA A 4 -7.97 -13.67 -1.84
C ALA A 4 -7.17 -14.97 -1.63
N GLY A 5 -7.15 -15.47 -0.40
CA GLY A 5 -6.35 -16.62 0.00
C GLY A 5 -4.93 -16.28 0.44
N GLY A 6 -4.57 -14.99 0.49
CA GLY A 6 -3.26 -14.49 0.88
C GLY A 6 -2.48 -13.87 -0.27
N LEU A 7 -1.48 -13.07 0.06
CA LEU A 7 -0.63 -12.39 -0.93
C LEU A 7 0.07 -13.35 -1.91
N PRO A 8 0.58 -14.51 -1.48
CA PRO A 8 1.21 -15.45 -2.43
C PRO A 8 0.28 -15.87 -3.56
N ARG A 9 -1.02 -15.94 -3.31
CA ARG A 9 -2.01 -16.33 -4.35
C ARG A 9 -2.10 -15.27 -5.45
N ALA A 10 -1.86 -13.99 -5.13
CA ALA A 10 -1.82 -12.93 -6.13
C ALA A 10 -0.67 -13.14 -7.14
N VAL A 11 0.48 -13.58 -6.66
CA VAL A 11 1.64 -13.90 -7.54
C VAL A 11 1.29 -15.02 -8.51
N GLU A 12 0.67 -16.08 -8.00
CA GLU A 12 0.25 -17.20 -8.83
C GLU A 12 -0.77 -16.78 -9.89
N ARG A 13 -1.76 -15.94 -9.48
CA ARG A 13 -2.76 -15.41 -10.40
C ARG A 13 -2.15 -14.54 -11.49
N ALA A 14 -1.16 -13.72 -11.12
CA ALA A 14 -0.45 -12.87 -12.07
C ALA A 14 0.27 -13.72 -13.11
N ARG A 15 0.97 -14.76 -12.71
CA ARG A 15 1.66 -15.66 -13.63
C ARG A 15 0.68 -16.44 -14.51
N ALA A 16 -0.43 -16.93 -13.95
CA ALA A 16 -1.47 -17.61 -14.70
C ALA A 16 -2.11 -16.71 -15.77
N ALA A 17 -2.18 -15.39 -15.51
CA ALA A 17 -2.67 -14.39 -16.45
C ALA A 17 -1.59 -13.84 -17.38
N HIS A 18 -0.40 -14.44 -17.39
CA HIS A 18 0.75 -14.03 -18.20
C HIS A 18 1.25 -12.60 -17.88
N CYS A 19 1.11 -12.19 -16.63
CA CYS A 19 1.64 -10.91 -16.18
C CYS A 19 3.07 -11.05 -15.67
N ASP A 20 3.93 -10.10 -16.01
CA ASP A 20 5.32 -10.07 -15.57
C ASP A 20 5.48 -9.25 -14.28
N THR A 21 4.56 -8.35 -14.02
CA THR A 21 4.54 -7.49 -12.82
C THR A 21 3.14 -7.50 -12.22
N LEU A 22 3.02 -6.90 -11.04
CA LEU A 22 1.77 -6.97 -10.30
C LEU A 22 1.65 -5.81 -9.32
N GLN A 23 0.43 -5.32 -9.14
CA GLN A 23 0.08 -4.39 -8.10
C GLN A 23 -0.90 -5.04 -7.13
N VAL A 24 -0.66 -4.87 -5.83
CA VAL A 24 -1.50 -5.45 -4.77
C VAL A 24 -1.84 -4.43 -3.70
N TYR A 25 -2.90 -4.71 -2.95
CA TYR A 25 -3.14 -4.11 -1.65
C TYR A 25 -2.54 -5.03 -0.59
N THR A 26 -1.65 -4.53 0.25
CA THR A 26 -1.04 -5.33 1.32
C THR A 26 -1.90 -5.36 2.58
N ARG A 27 -2.92 -4.51 2.60
CA ARG A 27 -3.92 -4.42 3.67
C ARG A 27 -5.26 -4.04 3.06
N SER A 28 -6.36 -4.15 3.79
CA SER A 28 -7.66 -3.78 3.27
C SER A 28 -7.65 -2.32 2.77
N SER A 29 -8.14 -2.11 1.57
CA SER A 29 -8.30 -0.77 0.99
C SER A 29 -9.48 0.01 1.60
N ARG A 30 -10.31 -0.64 2.43
CA ARG A 30 -11.56 -0.09 2.96
C ARG A 30 -11.62 -0.04 4.48
N GLN A 31 -10.59 -0.50 5.18
CA GLN A 31 -10.56 -0.55 6.64
C GLN A 31 -9.27 0.07 7.17
N TRP A 32 -9.40 0.79 8.30
CA TRP A 32 -8.24 1.36 8.98
C TRP A 32 -7.41 0.32 9.70
N ARG A 33 -8.08 -0.71 10.25
CA ARG A 33 -7.40 -1.78 10.96
C ARG A 33 -6.82 -2.77 9.96
N ALA A 34 -5.56 -3.09 10.12
CA ALA A 34 -4.86 -4.06 9.28
C ALA A 34 -4.51 -5.31 10.07
N ARG A 35 -4.69 -6.46 9.41
CA ARG A 35 -4.20 -7.74 9.95
C ARG A 35 -2.68 -7.78 9.84
N PRO A 36 -1.95 -8.24 10.86
CA PRO A 36 -0.52 -8.46 10.72
C PRO A 36 -0.22 -9.46 9.60
N LEU A 37 0.92 -9.30 8.95
CA LEU A 37 1.39 -10.25 7.94
C LEU A 37 2.14 -11.38 8.64
N PRO A 38 1.68 -12.64 8.55
CA PRO A 38 2.42 -13.77 9.12
C PRO A 38 3.76 -13.97 8.41
N ASP A 39 4.79 -14.37 9.16
CA ASP A 39 6.12 -14.60 8.61
C ASP A 39 6.13 -15.63 7.47
N GLY A 40 5.30 -16.67 7.58
CA GLY A 40 5.16 -17.68 6.54
C GLY A 40 4.58 -17.13 5.25
N GLU A 41 3.61 -16.22 5.35
CA GLU A 41 3.03 -15.55 4.18
C GLU A 41 4.06 -14.66 3.49
N ILE A 42 4.84 -13.92 4.27
CA ILE A 42 5.92 -13.07 3.75
C ILE A 42 6.96 -13.90 3.01
N ALA A 43 7.43 -14.99 3.62
CA ALA A 43 8.44 -15.87 3.04
C ALA A 43 7.93 -16.52 1.74
N GLU A 44 6.70 -17.01 1.73
CA GLU A 44 6.10 -17.62 0.55
C GLU A 44 5.93 -16.61 -0.59
N PHE A 45 5.46 -15.40 -0.26
CA PHE A 45 5.32 -14.34 -1.25
C PHE A 45 6.66 -14.01 -1.93
N ARG A 46 7.71 -13.82 -1.14
CA ARG A 46 9.03 -13.50 -1.67
C ARG A 46 9.58 -14.65 -2.53
N ARG A 47 9.42 -15.88 -2.05
CA ARG A 47 9.86 -17.08 -2.78
C ARG A 47 9.15 -17.20 -4.13
N LEU A 48 7.81 -17.07 -4.14
CA LEU A 48 7.02 -17.20 -5.38
C LEU A 48 7.30 -16.07 -6.36
N SER A 49 7.47 -14.83 -5.87
CA SER A 49 7.80 -13.70 -6.74
C SER A 49 9.11 -13.93 -7.48
N GLU A 50 10.09 -14.52 -6.81
CA GLU A 50 11.36 -14.88 -7.43
C GLU A 50 11.25 -16.07 -8.34
N GLU A 51 10.67 -17.19 -7.88
CA GLU A 51 10.55 -18.44 -8.67
C GLU A 51 9.72 -18.24 -9.93
N LEU A 52 8.62 -17.51 -9.85
CA LEU A 52 7.74 -17.26 -10.99
C LEU A 52 8.14 -16.03 -11.79
N ASP A 53 9.18 -15.34 -11.36
CA ASP A 53 9.70 -14.13 -11.99
C ASP A 53 8.61 -13.06 -12.21
N VAL A 54 7.83 -12.81 -11.18
CA VAL A 54 6.83 -11.73 -11.17
C VAL A 54 7.44 -10.58 -10.38
N ARG A 55 8.11 -9.69 -11.06
CA ARG A 55 8.86 -8.56 -10.48
C ARG A 55 9.00 -7.40 -11.45
N PRO A 56 9.07 -6.13 -10.99
CA PRO A 56 8.82 -5.73 -9.60
C PRO A 56 7.34 -5.84 -9.23
N VAL A 57 7.07 -5.91 -7.93
CA VAL A 57 5.72 -5.82 -7.38
C VAL A 57 5.58 -4.47 -6.68
N ILE A 58 4.45 -3.81 -6.87
CA ILE A 58 4.12 -2.56 -6.19
C ILE A 58 2.85 -2.72 -5.37
N ALA A 59 2.74 -1.94 -4.30
CA ALA A 59 1.51 -1.86 -3.53
C ALA A 59 0.74 -0.59 -3.85
N HIS A 60 -0.57 -0.64 -3.72
CA HIS A 60 -1.41 0.55 -3.74
C HIS A 60 -1.91 0.81 -2.32
N ALA A 61 -1.76 2.05 -1.86
CA ALA A 61 -2.23 2.46 -0.55
C ALA A 61 -3.76 2.42 -0.49
N SER A 62 -4.29 2.18 0.73
CA SER A 62 -5.72 2.28 0.99
C SER A 62 -6.24 3.66 0.60
N TYR A 63 -7.40 3.74 -0.06
CA TYR A 63 -8.00 5.03 -0.39
C TYR A 63 -8.63 5.75 0.81
N LEU A 64 -8.62 5.16 1.97
CA LEU A 64 -8.98 5.87 3.19
C LEU A 64 -7.92 6.90 3.58
N ILE A 65 -6.68 6.73 3.12
CA ILE A 65 -5.57 7.63 3.42
C ILE A 65 -5.75 8.96 2.70
N ASN A 66 -5.80 10.04 3.47
CA ASN A 66 -5.88 11.40 2.94
C ASN A 66 -4.92 12.31 3.73
N LEU A 67 -3.71 12.48 3.23
CA LEU A 67 -2.68 13.30 3.86
C LEU A 67 -2.94 14.80 3.71
N ALA A 68 -3.83 15.18 2.82
CA ALA A 68 -4.21 16.57 2.57
C ALA A 68 -5.43 17.01 3.37
N SER A 69 -6.04 16.12 4.16
CA SER A 69 -7.25 16.42 4.91
C SER A 69 -7.06 17.54 5.93
N PRO A 70 -8.00 18.49 6.04
CA PRO A 70 -8.00 19.47 7.11
C PRO A 70 -8.39 18.90 8.47
N ASP A 71 -8.98 17.71 8.51
CA ASP A 71 -9.31 17.00 9.75
C ASP A 71 -8.03 16.41 10.34
N ASP A 72 -7.61 16.93 11.51
CA ASP A 72 -6.36 16.52 12.16
C ASP A 72 -6.35 15.04 12.53
N THR A 73 -7.48 14.50 12.97
CA THR A 73 -7.60 13.08 13.33
C THR A 73 -7.43 12.19 12.09
N LEU A 74 -8.11 12.52 11.00
CA LEU A 74 -8.00 11.79 9.75
C LEU A 74 -6.60 11.89 9.18
N ARG A 75 -5.98 13.08 9.22
CA ARG A 75 -4.63 13.27 8.71
C ARG A 75 -3.60 12.45 9.49
N ARG A 76 -3.67 12.44 10.82
CA ARG A 76 -2.77 11.63 11.66
C ARG A 76 -2.98 10.14 11.43
N ARG A 77 -4.22 9.72 11.34
CA ARG A 77 -4.59 8.34 11.06
C ARG A 77 -4.09 7.88 9.70
N SER A 78 -4.19 8.76 8.71
CA SER A 78 -3.67 8.53 7.36
C SER A 78 -2.15 8.41 7.36
N GLY A 79 -1.44 9.25 8.10
CA GLY A 79 0.01 9.19 8.23
C GLY A 79 0.48 7.88 8.86
N ALA A 80 -0.18 7.43 9.91
CA ALA A 80 0.13 6.15 10.56
C ALA A 80 -0.14 4.97 9.62
N ALA A 81 -1.25 5.00 8.90
CA ALA A 81 -1.59 3.95 7.93
C ALA A 81 -0.60 3.90 6.77
N LEU A 82 -0.17 5.04 6.26
CA LEU A 82 0.86 5.09 5.21
C LEU A 82 2.19 4.53 5.72
N GLY A 83 2.58 4.84 6.95
CA GLY A 83 3.77 4.26 7.58
C GLY A 83 3.72 2.74 7.61
N ASP A 84 2.58 2.17 8.01
CA ASP A 84 2.37 0.72 8.00
C ASP A 84 2.45 0.15 6.58
N GLU A 85 1.89 0.83 5.59
CA GLU A 85 1.97 0.39 4.20
C GLU A 85 3.40 0.37 3.67
N LEU A 86 4.21 1.36 4.04
CA LEU A 86 5.63 1.41 3.67
C LEU A 86 6.43 0.29 4.35
N ASP A 87 6.15 0.02 5.62
CA ASP A 87 6.80 -1.07 6.36
C ASP A 87 6.46 -2.43 5.74
N ARG A 88 5.21 -2.64 5.35
CA ARG A 88 4.77 -3.86 4.66
C ARG A 88 5.46 -4.01 3.32
N ALA A 89 5.56 -2.93 2.55
CA ALA A 89 6.24 -2.94 1.25
C ALA A 89 7.72 -3.32 1.41
N GLU A 90 8.40 -2.76 2.39
CA GLU A 90 9.81 -3.10 2.66
C GLU A 90 9.96 -4.57 3.07
N THR A 91 9.11 -5.04 3.97
CA THR A 91 9.12 -6.44 4.44
C THR A 91 8.88 -7.43 3.30
N LEU A 92 7.99 -7.10 2.38
CA LEU A 92 7.66 -7.95 1.22
C LEU A 92 8.63 -7.79 0.06
N GLY A 93 9.55 -6.84 0.11
CA GLY A 93 10.48 -6.57 -0.97
C GLY A 93 9.83 -5.90 -2.18
N LEU A 94 8.78 -5.11 -1.96
CA LEU A 94 8.11 -4.38 -3.02
C LEU A 94 8.93 -3.17 -3.48
N LEU A 95 8.74 -2.77 -4.73
CA LEU A 95 9.42 -1.60 -5.29
C LEU A 95 8.96 -0.29 -4.64
N GLY A 96 7.70 -0.20 -4.29
CA GLY A 96 7.15 1.01 -3.71
C GLY A 96 5.65 0.93 -3.48
N VAL A 97 5.10 2.05 -3.04
CA VAL A 97 3.68 2.22 -2.75
C VAL A 97 3.12 3.36 -3.58
N VAL A 98 2.05 3.09 -4.34
CA VAL A 98 1.32 4.11 -5.08
C VAL A 98 0.32 4.76 -4.14
N LEU A 99 0.36 6.07 -4.05
CA LEU A 99 -0.49 6.87 -3.17
C LEU A 99 -1.20 7.95 -3.97
N HIS A 100 -2.51 8.09 -3.78
CA HIS A 100 -3.22 9.25 -4.30
C HIS A 100 -2.81 10.51 -3.53
N PRO A 101 -2.72 11.68 -4.21
CA PRO A 101 -2.31 12.93 -3.54
C PRO A 101 -3.16 13.31 -2.34
N GLY A 102 -4.41 12.88 -2.30
CA GLY A 102 -5.37 13.22 -1.26
C GLY A 102 -6.31 14.34 -1.70
N SER A 103 -7.21 14.72 -0.80
CA SER A 103 -8.19 15.77 -1.05
C SER A 103 -8.12 16.83 0.03
N TYR A 104 -8.10 18.09 -0.35
CA TYR A 104 -8.11 19.22 0.57
C TYR A 104 -9.53 19.54 1.11
N THR A 105 -10.56 18.91 0.54
CA THR A 105 -11.97 18.99 0.96
C THR A 105 -12.48 20.43 1.10
N THR A 106 -12.61 20.96 2.32
CA THR A 106 -13.16 22.29 2.61
C THR A 106 -12.11 23.41 2.65
N THR A 107 -10.83 23.08 2.49
CA THR A 107 -9.73 24.06 2.48
C THR A 107 -9.30 24.36 1.05
N THR A 108 -8.06 24.78 0.82
CA THR A 108 -7.53 25.08 -0.49
C THR A 108 -6.53 24.03 -0.93
N GLU A 109 -6.30 23.94 -2.25
CA GLU A 109 -5.30 23.05 -2.82
C GLU A 109 -3.90 23.34 -2.24
N GLU A 110 -3.54 24.60 -2.09
CA GLU A 110 -2.26 25.02 -1.53
C GLU A 110 -2.09 24.53 -0.08
N GLU A 111 -3.12 24.69 0.75
CA GLU A 111 -3.11 24.20 2.14
C GLU A 111 -3.04 22.69 2.20
N GLY A 112 -3.75 21.98 1.31
CA GLY A 112 -3.69 20.53 1.20
C GLY A 112 -2.31 20.02 0.83
N LEU A 113 -1.67 20.65 -0.14
CA LEU A 113 -0.31 20.30 -0.54
C LEU A 113 0.69 20.54 0.59
N ALA A 114 0.56 21.64 1.33
CA ALA A 114 1.42 21.94 2.46
C ALA A 114 1.35 20.84 3.54
N ARG A 115 0.15 20.36 3.87
CA ARG A 115 -0.03 19.27 4.83
C ARG A 115 0.61 17.96 4.35
N LYS A 116 0.45 17.64 3.07
CA LYS A 116 1.03 16.44 2.47
C LYS A 116 2.55 16.51 2.47
N ILE A 117 3.12 17.64 2.05
CA ILE A 117 4.58 17.88 2.02
C ILE A 117 5.16 17.79 3.44
N GLY A 118 4.48 18.37 4.42
CA GLY A 118 4.88 18.25 5.82
C GLY A 118 4.99 16.79 6.28
N ARG A 119 4.14 15.90 5.78
CA ARG A 119 4.22 14.46 6.06
C ARG A 119 5.41 13.79 5.38
N ALA A 120 5.78 14.23 4.20
CA ALA A 120 6.91 13.64 3.47
C ALA A 120 8.26 13.90 4.15
N HIS A 121 8.34 14.88 5.04
CA HIS A 121 9.55 15.26 5.74
C HIS A 121 9.64 14.70 7.17
N VAL A 122 8.69 13.92 7.60
CA VAL A 122 8.64 13.37 8.96
C VAL A 122 9.27 11.99 9.07
#